data_ae8f6b809fcf9d9a1c667d8c53d71472
#
_entry.id   ae8f6b809fcf9d9a1c667d8c53d71472
#
_cell.length_a   1.000
_cell.length_b   1.000
_cell.length_c   1.000
_cell.angle_alpha   90.00
_cell.angle_beta   90.00
_cell.angle_gamma   90.00
#
_symmetry.space_group_name_H-M   'P 1'
#
loop_
_entity.id
_entity.type
_entity.pdbx_description
1 polymer ?
#
loop_
_entity_poly.entity_id
_entity_poly.type
_entity_poly.pdbx_seq_one_letter_code
_entity_poly.pdbx_strand_id
1 'polypeptide(L)'
;MMNRFFVPLVALVAPCVLGSCNKLLDEQPDERVTLDTPEKIRQVLVNAYPTSSFAYACEMSSDNIDDYGKDNPNFSKFTYDLAYWQDGPEYNTSDGMRALWRSHYLAIQHANTALKAIEKLGGGSVMNPHKGEALVARAYAHFVLVNLFGKHYNTATSSSDLGVPYRTLPEETLNPQYQRNTVAEVYAAIDKDLTEGLPLISDSYYTQKERHFNKAAAEAFAARFYLFYEQWDKAIEHATKALASKSLRRWEDFQVASVVGAKTEDAYAKLYTNSSIGANFLQLAVSSGAVNLFSYAELKRFSMTHRAAEEVFIGENIWRTSTTPQADYWQIPFVSSSYNYRDVINQSKYPYYASKKGNTLIIPFTAEETLLVRAEAEILTKKYDAALVDLNAWTSAYLNTNKKTFTKDEVVDFYKKIAYSTATAPTLKKELHPSFKLDGGEEQEMLLHHLLQCRRVATVHEGLRWFDIRRYGIEVLRFVHDTKDRAKYTVEKTLPSGDEHTTFQIPQNVINTGLTPNPRTH
;
A
#
# COMPACT_ATOMS: atom_id res chain seq x y z
N MET A 1 -60.75 45.76 -59.87
CA MET A 1 -61.69 46.39 -58.94
C MET A 1 -61.81 45.58 -57.71
N MET A 2 -61.51 46.20 -56.63
CA MET A 2 -61.50 45.76 -55.24
C MET A 2 -62.83 45.26 -54.72
N ASN A 3 -62.81 44.29 -53.82
CA ASN A 3 -63.68 44.43 -52.65
C ASN A 3 -63.08 43.58 -51.50
N ARG A 4 -62.75 44.30 -50.43
CA ARG A 4 -62.31 43.77 -49.12
C ARG A 4 -63.55 43.33 -48.35
N PHE A 5 -63.50 42.13 -47.78
CA PHE A 5 -64.41 41.71 -46.69
C PHE A 5 -63.60 41.56 -45.40
N PHE A 6 -63.92 42.40 -44.43
CA PHE A 6 -63.54 42.33 -43.04
C PHE A 6 -64.42 41.27 -42.33
N VAL A 7 -63.80 40.31 -41.62
CA VAL A 7 -64.51 39.45 -40.68
C VAL A 7 -63.96 39.76 -39.29
N PRO A 8 -64.75 40.06 -38.28
CA PRO A 8 -64.28 40.31 -36.93
C PRO A 8 -63.97 39.03 -36.21
N LEU A 9 -62.77 38.93 -35.62
CA LEU A 9 -62.32 37.88 -34.77
C LEU A 9 -62.91 38.04 -33.36
N VAL A 10 -63.85 37.17 -32.98
CA VAL A 10 -64.35 37.07 -31.61
C VAL A 10 -63.35 36.28 -30.77
N ALA A 11 -62.70 36.97 -29.83
CA ALA A 11 -61.83 36.36 -28.87
C ALA A 11 -62.61 35.64 -27.77
N LEU A 12 -62.56 34.31 -27.74
CA LEU A 12 -63.12 33.51 -26.68
C LEU A 12 -62.04 33.36 -25.56
N VAL A 13 -62.23 34.06 -24.46
CA VAL A 13 -61.39 33.92 -23.25
C VAL A 13 -61.92 32.74 -22.47
N ALA A 14 -61.16 31.63 -22.50
CA ALA A 14 -61.37 30.48 -21.63
C ALA A 14 -60.54 30.66 -20.33
N PRO A 15 -61.13 30.51 -19.14
CA PRO A 15 -60.38 30.54 -17.89
C PRO A 15 -59.57 29.27 -17.75
N CYS A 16 -58.24 29.36 -17.85
CA CYS A 16 -57.32 28.29 -17.43
C CYS A 16 -57.42 28.12 -15.92
N VAL A 17 -58.09 27.06 -15.49
CA VAL A 17 -58.04 26.58 -14.13
C VAL A 17 -56.60 26.01 -13.92
N LEU A 18 -55.75 26.75 -13.22
CA LEU A 18 -54.47 26.30 -12.74
C LEU A 18 -54.68 25.25 -11.65
N GLY A 19 -54.92 24.02 -12.05
CA GLY A 19 -54.74 22.86 -11.18
C GLY A 19 -53.23 22.67 -10.96
N SER A 20 -52.73 23.27 -9.89
CA SER A 20 -51.38 23.05 -9.42
C SER A 20 -51.22 21.56 -9.06
N CYS A 21 -50.57 20.78 -9.91
CA CYS A 21 -50.10 19.46 -9.59
C CYS A 21 -48.91 19.58 -8.65
N ASN A 22 -49.16 19.70 -7.34
CA ASN A 22 -48.14 19.65 -6.30
C ASN A 22 -47.39 18.29 -6.27
N LYS A 23 -47.88 17.27 -6.96
CA LYS A 23 -47.20 15.96 -7.07
C LYS A 23 -45.95 15.96 -7.97
N LEU A 24 -45.81 16.92 -8.89
CA LEU A 24 -44.63 17.00 -9.77
C LEU A 24 -43.43 17.72 -9.11
N LEU A 25 -43.65 18.41 -7.98
CA LEU A 25 -42.61 19.07 -7.20
C LEU A 25 -42.07 18.17 -6.07
N ASP A 26 -42.77 17.10 -5.74
CA ASP A 26 -42.37 16.11 -4.74
C ASP A 26 -41.52 14.94 -5.33
N GLU A 27 -41.47 14.80 -6.65
CA GLU A 27 -40.48 13.93 -7.28
C GLU A 27 -39.13 14.64 -7.26
N GLN A 28 -38.26 14.18 -6.37
CA GLN A 28 -36.86 14.62 -6.38
C GLN A 28 -36.29 14.34 -7.77
N PRO A 29 -35.68 15.31 -8.46
CA PRO A 29 -35.17 15.15 -9.83
C PRO A 29 -33.83 14.42 -9.83
N ASP A 30 -33.67 13.38 -9.03
CA ASP A 30 -32.40 12.67 -8.86
C ASP A 30 -32.68 11.18 -8.76
N GLU A 31 -32.40 10.44 -9.84
CA GLU A 31 -32.36 8.98 -9.89
C GLU A 31 -31.25 8.39 -9.00
N ARG A 32 -30.95 9.01 -7.85
CA ARG A 32 -30.06 8.40 -6.87
C ARG A 32 -30.72 7.13 -6.39
N VAL A 33 -30.09 6.01 -6.67
CA VAL A 33 -30.52 4.70 -6.19
C VAL A 33 -30.73 4.80 -4.68
N THR A 34 -31.99 4.72 -4.23
CA THR A 34 -32.30 4.70 -2.81
C THR A 34 -31.69 3.45 -2.20
N LEU A 35 -30.80 3.62 -1.22
CA LEU A 35 -30.12 2.51 -0.52
C LEU A 35 -31.03 1.97 0.58
N ASP A 36 -32.05 1.21 0.18
CA ASP A 36 -33.13 0.71 1.03
C ASP A 36 -33.10 -0.81 1.26
N THR A 37 -32.11 -1.51 0.67
CA THR A 37 -31.90 -2.94 0.86
C THR A 37 -30.44 -3.30 1.14
N PRO A 38 -30.18 -4.45 1.81
CA PRO A 38 -28.83 -4.95 2.03
C PRO A 38 -28.04 -5.13 0.73
N GLU A 39 -28.68 -5.59 -0.35
CA GLU A 39 -28.04 -5.81 -1.64
C GLU A 39 -27.54 -4.51 -2.27
N LYS A 40 -28.33 -3.44 -2.20
CA LYS A 40 -27.92 -2.12 -2.70
C LYS A 40 -26.77 -1.54 -1.87
N ILE A 41 -26.78 -1.71 -0.55
CA ILE A 41 -25.68 -1.31 0.32
C ILE A 41 -24.41 -2.09 -0.04
N ARG A 42 -24.51 -3.42 -0.27
CA ARG A 42 -23.39 -4.23 -0.73
C ARG A 42 -22.80 -3.72 -2.05
N GLN A 43 -23.64 -3.32 -3.00
CA GLN A 43 -23.18 -2.76 -4.28
C GLN A 43 -22.37 -1.46 -4.08
N VAL A 44 -22.75 -0.62 -3.13
CA VAL A 44 -21.97 0.58 -2.78
C VAL A 44 -20.63 0.20 -2.16
N LEU A 45 -20.61 -0.82 -1.29
CA LEU A 45 -19.39 -1.28 -0.61
C LEU A 45 -18.34 -1.85 -1.57
N VAL A 46 -18.72 -2.37 -2.74
CA VAL A 46 -17.75 -2.76 -3.79
C VAL A 46 -16.82 -1.60 -4.17
N ASN A 47 -17.28 -0.35 -4.04
CA ASN A 47 -16.49 0.86 -4.33
C ASN A 47 -15.81 1.45 -3.08
N ALA A 48 -15.95 0.82 -1.90
CA ALA A 48 -15.30 1.28 -0.67
C ALA A 48 -13.82 0.87 -0.58
N TYR A 49 -13.20 0.54 -1.70
CA TYR A 49 -11.80 0.16 -1.83
C TYR A 49 -11.06 1.13 -2.76
N PRO A 50 -9.82 1.53 -2.42
CA PRO A 50 -9.04 2.41 -3.28
C PRO A 50 -8.74 1.76 -4.63
N THR A 51 -8.78 2.56 -5.70
CA THR A 51 -8.47 2.13 -7.08
C THR A 51 -7.07 2.56 -7.54
N SER A 52 -6.26 3.15 -6.66
CA SER A 52 -4.84 3.47 -6.86
C SER A 52 -4.00 2.81 -5.78
N SER A 53 -2.72 2.53 -6.09
CA SER A 53 -1.77 1.91 -5.16
C SER A 53 -0.60 2.83 -4.86
N PHE A 54 -0.16 2.86 -3.62
CA PHE A 54 1.05 3.58 -3.19
C PHE A 54 2.35 2.89 -3.62
N ALA A 55 2.28 1.64 -4.08
CA ALA A 55 3.46 0.80 -4.31
C ALA A 55 4.49 1.49 -5.23
N TYR A 56 4.05 2.08 -6.34
CA TYR A 56 4.95 2.77 -7.26
C TYR A 56 5.68 3.93 -6.58
N ALA A 57 4.94 4.84 -5.96
CA ALA A 57 5.53 6.04 -5.34
C ALA A 57 6.46 5.68 -4.20
N CYS A 58 6.04 4.78 -3.30
CA CYS A 58 6.82 4.37 -2.15
C CYS A 58 8.07 3.56 -2.55
N GLU A 59 7.97 2.69 -3.56
CA GLU A 59 9.12 1.92 -4.03
C GLU A 59 10.18 2.83 -4.67
N MET A 60 9.76 3.78 -5.52
CA MET A 60 10.68 4.73 -6.14
C MET A 60 11.39 5.64 -5.14
N SER A 61 10.74 5.94 -4.02
CA SER A 61 11.33 6.75 -2.95
C SER A 61 12.27 5.97 -2.04
N SER A 62 12.20 4.63 -2.05
CA SER A 62 12.97 3.76 -1.14
C SER A 62 14.43 3.55 -1.55
N ASP A 63 15.19 2.86 -0.70
CA ASP A 63 16.56 2.40 -0.95
C ASP A 63 16.65 1.13 -1.81
N ASN A 64 15.53 0.65 -2.33
CA ASN A 64 15.50 -0.43 -3.32
C ASN A 64 15.84 0.04 -4.74
N ILE A 65 15.88 1.35 -4.98
CA ILE A 65 16.02 1.95 -6.31
C ILE A 65 17.27 2.80 -6.39
N ASP A 66 17.99 2.66 -7.51
CA ASP A 66 19.10 3.52 -7.90
C ASP A 66 18.83 4.20 -9.25
N ASP A 67 19.70 5.13 -9.64
CA ASP A 67 19.68 5.84 -10.91
C ASP A 67 20.77 5.27 -11.85
N TYR A 68 20.39 4.74 -13.02
CA TYR A 68 21.33 4.32 -14.06
C TYR A 68 22.00 5.49 -14.82
N GLY A 69 21.72 6.71 -14.39
CA GLY A 69 22.37 7.92 -14.91
C GLY A 69 21.62 8.57 -16.09
N LYS A 70 22.05 9.80 -16.38
CA LYS A 70 21.37 10.70 -17.34
C LYS A 70 21.34 10.22 -18.78
N ASP A 71 22.22 9.29 -19.15
CA ASP A 71 22.31 8.78 -20.52
C ASP A 71 21.29 7.66 -20.79
N ASN A 72 20.54 7.22 -19.78
CA ASN A 72 19.44 6.31 -19.99
C ASN A 72 18.26 7.06 -20.66
N PRO A 73 17.82 6.63 -21.87
CA PRO A 73 16.80 7.35 -22.63
C PRO A 73 15.39 7.26 -22.01
N ASN A 74 15.15 6.31 -21.14
CA ASN A 74 13.84 6.08 -20.52
C ASN A 74 13.67 6.93 -19.25
N PHE A 75 13.65 8.23 -19.44
CA PHE A 75 13.47 9.23 -18.39
C PHE A 75 11.99 9.55 -18.18
N SER A 76 11.58 9.61 -16.91
CA SER A 76 10.31 10.14 -16.48
C SER A 76 10.53 11.18 -15.37
N LYS A 77 10.07 12.40 -15.56
CA LYS A 77 10.19 13.46 -14.55
C LYS A 77 9.44 13.09 -13.26
N PHE A 78 8.27 12.46 -13.38
CA PHE A 78 7.52 11.95 -12.24
C PHE A 78 8.35 10.95 -11.41
N THR A 79 8.96 9.96 -12.08
CA THR A 79 9.81 8.96 -11.40
C THR A 79 11.06 9.61 -10.81
N TYR A 80 11.65 10.59 -11.51
CA TYR A 80 12.79 11.35 -11.03
C TYR A 80 12.46 12.09 -9.72
N ASP A 81 11.31 12.79 -9.68
CA ASP A 81 10.90 13.53 -8.48
C ASP A 81 10.69 12.61 -7.28
N LEU A 82 10.09 11.45 -7.48
CA LEU A 82 9.96 10.43 -6.44
C LEU A 82 11.33 9.91 -5.97
N ALA A 83 12.22 9.55 -6.92
CA ALA A 83 13.52 8.98 -6.62
C ALA A 83 14.45 9.97 -5.92
N TYR A 84 14.28 11.26 -6.15
CA TYR A 84 15.08 12.33 -5.54
C TYR A 84 14.32 13.15 -4.49
N TRP A 85 13.17 12.63 -4.03
CA TRP A 85 12.35 13.23 -2.97
C TRP A 85 12.04 14.70 -3.21
N GLN A 86 11.59 15.02 -4.42
CA GLN A 86 11.22 16.38 -4.82
C GLN A 86 9.70 16.53 -4.84
N ASP A 87 9.21 17.66 -4.36
CA ASP A 87 7.83 18.05 -4.55
C ASP A 87 7.65 18.52 -6.01
N GLY A 88 7.24 17.60 -6.87
CA GLY A 88 6.98 17.89 -8.27
C GLY A 88 5.61 18.55 -8.51
N PRO A 89 5.32 18.97 -9.74
CA PRO A 89 3.99 19.42 -10.12
C PRO A 89 2.95 18.29 -10.01
N GLU A 90 1.67 18.61 -10.11
CA GLU A 90 0.63 17.59 -10.21
C GLU A 90 0.80 16.77 -11.50
N TYR A 91 1.15 15.50 -11.35
CA TYR A 91 1.23 14.57 -12.46
C TYR A 91 -0.12 13.90 -12.70
N ASN A 92 -0.56 13.90 -13.96
CA ASN A 92 -1.77 13.20 -14.37
C ASN A 92 -1.48 11.70 -14.59
N THR A 93 -1.19 11.00 -13.52
CA THR A 93 -0.93 9.56 -13.50
C THR A 93 -1.69 8.89 -12.37
N SER A 94 -2.02 7.61 -12.53
CA SER A 94 -2.71 6.81 -11.51
C SER A 94 -1.91 6.62 -10.22
N ASP A 95 -0.58 6.79 -10.29
CA ASP A 95 0.34 6.62 -9.16
C ASP A 95 0.75 7.97 -8.53
N GLY A 96 0.25 9.09 -9.07
CA GLY A 96 0.53 10.43 -8.55
C GLY A 96 -0.22 10.73 -7.25
N MET A 97 0.29 11.69 -6.49
CA MET A 97 -0.26 12.06 -5.18
C MET A 97 -1.74 12.43 -5.25
N ARG A 98 -2.17 13.14 -6.31
CA ARG A 98 -3.58 13.46 -6.55
C ARG A 98 -4.46 12.22 -6.72
N ALA A 99 -4.00 11.24 -7.49
CA ALA A 99 -4.75 10.01 -7.72
C ALA A 99 -4.85 9.17 -6.43
N LEU A 100 -3.76 9.07 -5.67
CA LEU A 100 -3.73 8.39 -4.37
C LEU A 100 -4.71 9.06 -3.39
N TRP A 101 -4.63 10.37 -3.22
CA TRP A 101 -5.53 11.13 -2.36
C TRP A 101 -7.00 10.92 -2.74
N ARG A 102 -7.33 11.20 -4.00
CA ARG A 102 -8.69 11.09 -4.51
C ARG A 102 -9.28 9.70 -4.38
N SER A 103 -8.50 8.67 -4.75
CA SER A 103 -8.95 7.28 -4.73
C SER A 103 -9.33 6.82 -3.32
N HIS A 104 -8.52 7.17 -2.32
CA HIS A 104 -8.79 6.79 -0.94
C HIS A 104 -9.98 7.57 -0.35
N TYR A 105 -10.09 8.89 -0.62
CA TYR A 105 -11.27 9.64 -0.17
C TYR A 105 -12.56 9.24 -0.88
N LEU A 106 -12.51 8.77 -2.12
CA LEU A 106 -13.69 8.16 -2.78
C LEU A 106 -14.09 6.86 -2.10
N ALA A 107 -13.14 6.01 -1.72
CA ALA A 107 -13.43 4.79 -0.96
C ALA A 107 -14.08 5.12 0.40
N ILE A 108 -13.57 6.13 1.11
CA ILE A 108 -14.16 6.65 2.35
C ILE A 108 -15.58 7.17 2.13
N GLN A 109 -15.82 7.91 1.04
CA GLN A 109 -17.14 8.41 0.68
C GLN A 109 -18.16 7.27 0.52
N HIS A 110 -17.78 6.19 -0.19
CA HIS A 110 -18.65 5.02 -0.37
C HIS A 110 -18.89 4.29 0.95
N ALA A 111 -17.86 4.11 1.78
CA ALA A 111 -18.01 3.52 3.11
C ALA A 111 -18.97 4.34 3.99
N ASN A 112 -18.81 5.68 4.01
CA ASN A 112 -19.69 6.59 4.77
C ASN A 112 -21.13 6.57 4.24
N THR A 113 -21.30 6.49 2.92
CA THR A 113 -22.62 6.38 2.29
C THR A 113 -23.33 5.10 2.72
N ALA A 114 -22.61 3.97 2.76
CA ALA A 114 -23.13 2.69 3.25
C ALA A 114 -23.50 2.77 4.74
N LEU A 115 -22.63 3.34 5.58
CA LEU A 115 -22.87 3.49 7.02
C LEU A 115 -24.11 4.36 7.29
N LYS A 116 -24.26 5.49 6.59
CA LYS A 116 -25.44 6.37 6.71
C LYS A 116 -26.73 5.64 6.29
N ALA A 117 -26.68 4.84 5.23
CA ALA A 117 -27.82 4.04 4.79
C ALA A 117 -28.20 2.97 5.81
N ILE A 118 -27.21 2.25 6.40
CA ILE A 118 -27.42 1.25 7.45
C ILE A 118 -28.08 1.90 8.68
N GLU A 119 -27.60 3.06 9.10
CA GLU A 119 -28.18 3.82 10.21
C GLU A 119 -29.65 4.20 9.93
N LYS A 120 -29.93 4.72 8.74
CA LYS A 120 -31.29 5.09 8.32
C LYS A 120 -32.26 3.91 8.28
N LEU A 121 -31.77 2.71 7.98
CA LEU A 121 -32.57 1.47 8.00
C LEU A 121 -32.71 0.86 9.39
N GLY A 122 -32.18 1.49 10.44
CA GLY A 122 -32.24 1.02 11.81
C GLY A 122 -31.22 -0.07 12.17
N GLY A 123 -30.28 -0.38 11.30
CA GLY A 123 -29.20 -1.35 11.56
C GLY A 123 -29.73 -2.79 11.75
N GLY A 124 -29.22 -3.48 12.76
CA GLY A 124 -29.61 -4.85 13.11
C GLY A 124 -28.68 -5.93 12.57
N SER A 125 -28.89 -7.18 12.99
CA SER A 125 -27.97 -8.31 12.72
C SER A 125 -27.74 -8.58 11.24
N VAL A 126 -28.73 -8.36 10.39
CA VAL A 126 -28.63 -8.51 8.94
C VAL A 126 -27.68 -7.50 8.32
N MET A 127 -27.56 -6.30 8.92
CA MET A 127 -26.69 -5.22 8.44
C MET A 127 -25.29 -5.28 9.04
N ASN A 128 -25.07 -6.08 10.09
CA ASN A 128 -23.78 -6.14 10.77
C ASN A 128 -22.59 -6.44 9.85
N PRO A 129 -22.65 -7.43 8.92
CA PRO A 129 -21.52 -7.68 8.01
C PRO A 129 -21.18 -6.48 7.12
N HIS A 130 -22.20 -5.77 6.62
CA HIS A 130 -22.03 -4.57 5.80
C HIS A 130 -21.42 -3.41 6.61
N LYS A 131 -21.89 -3.23 7.86
CA LYS A 131 -21.35 -2.24 8.78
C LYS A 131 -19.90 -2.53 9.10
N GLY A 132 -19.55 -3.80 9.39
CA GLY A 132 -18.19 -4.22 9.67
C GLY A 132 -17.26 -3.94 8.49
N GLU A 133 -17.64 -4.33 7.27
CA GLU A 133 -16.87 -4.07 6.06
C GLU A 133 -16.69 -2.56 5.81
N ALA A 134 -17.75 -1.77 5.96
CA ALA A 134 -17.68 -0.31 5.76
C ALA A 134 -16.71 0.37 6.72
N LEU A 135 -16.75 -0.01 8.01
CA LEU A 135 -15.86 0.53 9.04
C LEU A 135 -14.40 0.16 8.77
N VAL A 136 -14.12 -1.12 8.47
CA VAL A 136 -12.75 -1.59 8.18
C VAL A 136 -12.21 -0.97 6.89
N ALA A 137 -13.03 -0.84 5.84
CA ALA A 137 -12.61 -0.20 4.59
C ALA A 137 -12.32 1.30 4.78
N ARG A 138 -13.14 2.02 5.57
CA ARG A 138 -12.90 3.41 5.94
C ARG A 138 -11.61 3.58 6.73
N ALA A 139 -11.40 2.73 7.72
CA ALA A 139 -10.17 2.69 8.51
C ALA A 139 -8.93 2.46 7.64
N TYR A 140 -8.98 1.49 6.74
CA TYR A 140 -7.88 1.19 5.82
C TYR A 140 -7.52 2.38 4.91
N ALA A 141 -8.52 3.00 4.31
CA ALA A 141 -8.28 4.14 3.44
C ALA A 141 -7.65 5.33 4.19
N HIS A 142 -8.11 5.64 5.41
CA HIS A 142 -7.49 6.67 6.25
C HIS A 142 -6.09 6.27 6.73
N PHE A 143 -5.84 4.98 7.03
CA PHE A 143 -4.53 4.47 7.40
C PHE A 143 -3.51 4.70 6.28
N VAL A 144 -3.86 4.40 5.04
CA VAL A 144 -2.98 4.67 3.90
C VAL A 144 -2.74 6.17 3.75
N LEU A 145 -3.80 6.99 3.80
CA LEU A 145 -3.66 8.45 3.67
C LEU A 145 -2.76 9.06 4.75
N VAL A 146 -2.95 8.72 6.01
CA VAL A 146 -2.13 9.31 7.09
C VAL A 146 -0.68 8.87 7.00
N ASN A 147 -0.42 7.63 6.56
CA ASN A 147 0.93 7.11 6.38
C ASN A 147 1.61 7.56 5.08
N LEU A 148 0.91 8.18 4.15
CA LEU A 148 1.51 8.83 2.97
C LEU A 148 1.72 10.32 3.19
N PHE A 149 0.71 11.01 3.71
CA PHE A 149 0.61 12.46 3.76
C PHE A 149 0.78 13.07 5.16
N GLY A 150 0.94 12.27 6.19
CA GLY A 150 1.32 12.64 7.54
C GLY A 150 2.65 12.00 7.93
N LYS A 151 3.25 12.42 9.04
CA LYS A 151 4.38 11.70 9.62
C LYS A 151 3.94 10.31 10.08
N HIS A 152 4.88 9.36 10.21
CA HIS A 152 4.57 8.09 10.88
C HIS A 152 4.18 8.37 12.34
N TYR A 153 3.38 7.46 12.90
CA TYR A 153 2.96 7.60 14.30
C TYR A 153 4.18 7.57 15.24
N ASN A 154 4.15 8.45 16.20
CA ASN A 154 5.15 8.59 17.25
C ASN A 154 4.44 9.08 18.51
N THR A 155 4.48 8.32 19.58
CA THR A 155 3.81 8.64 20.84
C THR A 155 4.17 10.04 21.37
N ALA A 156 5.38 10.55 21.13
CA ALA A 156 5.84 11.85 21.62
C ALA A 156 5.31 13.06 20.82
N THR A 157 5.09 12.92 19.49
CA THR A 157 4.82 14.08 18.62
C THR A 157 3.50 14.02 17.87
N SER A 158 2.87 12.86 17.75
CA SER A 158 1.66 12.68 16.94
C SER A 158 0.45 13.51 17.37
N SER A 159 0.43 13.99 18.63
CA SER A 159 -0.61 14.92 19.11
C SER A 159 -0.52 16.32 18.48
N SER A 160 0.61 16.67 17.87
CA SER A 160 0.86 17.94 17.18
C SER A 160 1.20 17.78 15.70
N ASP A 161 1.63 16.59 15.26
CA ASP A 161 1.95 16.33 13.86
C ASP A 161 0.69 16.35 12.99
N LEU A 162 0.79 17.00 11.83
CA LEU A 162 -0.32 17.11 10.89
C LEU A 162 -0.62 15.74 10.26
N GLY A 163 -1.82 15.23 10.51
CA GLY A 163 -2.39 14.05 9.86
C GLY A 163 -3.18 14.41 8.59
N VAL A 164 -4.34 13.79 8.43
CA VAL A 164 -5.28 14.03 7.31
C VAL A 164 -6.69 14.25 7.86
N PRO A 165 -7.61 14.88 7.12
CA PRO A 165 -9.02 14.97 7.54
C PRO A 165 -9.63 13.59 7.72
N TYR A 166 -10.06 13.22 8.93
CA TYR A 166 -10.79 11.98 9.18
C TYR A 166 -12.28 12.18 8.92
N ARG A 167 -12.83 11.50 7.90
CA ARG A 167 -14.19 11.70 7.43
C ARG A 167 -15.10 10.57 7.86
N THR A 168 -16.18 10.91 8.58
CA THR A 168 -17.17 9.95 9.11
C THR A 168 -18.55 10.08 8.46
N LEU A 169 -18.76 11.12 7.68
CA LEU A 169 -20.02 11.38 6.98
C LEU A 169 -19.79 11.48 5.46
N PRO A 170 -20.80 11.11 4.67
CA PRO A 170 -20.76 11.36 3.22
C PRO A 170 -20.66 12.84 2.93
N GLU A 171 -19.96 13.17 1.83
CA GLU A 171 -19.93 14.55 1.34
C GLU A 171 -21.23 14.90 0.65
N GLU A 172 -21.85 15.98 1.11
CA GLU A 172 -23.14 16.48 0.59
C GLU A 172 -23.03 17.90 0.04
N THR A 173 -21.88 18.55 0.23
CA THR A 173 -21.65 19.94 -0.19
C THR A 173 -20.59 20.02 -1.28
N LEU A 174 -20.72 21.03 -2.15
CA LEU A 174 -19.69 21.37 -3.11
C LEU A 174 -18.61 22.22 -2.41
N ASN A 175 -17.34 21.85 -2.63
CA ASN A 175 -16.15 22.55 -2.09
C ASN A 175 -16.16 22.73 -0.56
N PRO A 176 -16.29 21.65 0.22
CA PRO A 176 -16.25 21.72 1.67
C PRO A 176 -14.87 22.16 2.14
N GLN A 177 -14.84 22.97 3.19
CA GLN A 177 -13.60 23.36 3.84
C GLN A 177 -13.26 22.34 4.93
N TYR A 178 -12.08 21.76 4.85
CA TYR A 178 -11.57 20.80 5.83
C TYR A 178 -10.34 21.31 6.53
N GLN A 179 -10.19 20.88 7.76
CA GLN A 179 -8.94 21.00 8.51
C GLN A 179 -8.30 19.62 8.67
N ARG A 180 -7.01 19.58 8.81
CA ARG A 180 -6.29 18.35 9.10
C ARG A 180 -6.46 18.00 10.57
N ASN A 181 -6.82 16.75 10.84
CA ASN A 181 -6.65 16.17 12.15
C ASN A 181 -5.15 15.98 12.44
N THR A 182 -4.79 15.84 13.69
CA THR A 182 -3.45 15.39 14.07
C THR A 182 -3.27 13.91 13.73
N VAL A 183 -2.03 13.44 13.63
CA VAL A 183 -1.74 12.02 13.43
C VAL A 183 -2.37 11.17 14.54
N ALA A 184 -2.27 11.61 15.81
CA ALA A 184 -2.87 10.90 16.95
C ALA A 184 -4.38 10.78 16.84
N GLU A 185 -5.09 11.86 16.45
CA GLU A 185 -6.55 11.82 16.25
C GLU A 185 -6.97 10.88 15.12
N VAL A 186 -6.21 10.85 14.02
CA VAL A 186 -6.49 9.92 12.91
C VAL A 186 -6.30 8.47 13.37
N TYR A 187 -5.21 8.16 14.07
CA TYR A 187 -4.96 6.81 14.58
C TYR A 187 -6.01 6.37 15.61
N ALA A 188 -6.42 7.26 16.52
CA ALA A 188 -7.49 6.97 17.48
C ALA A 188 -8.85 6.70 16.78
N ALA A 189 -9.14 7.43 15.71
CA ALA A 189 -10.37 7.22 14.93
C ALA A 189 -10.33 5.90 14.13
N ILE A 190 -9.17 5.52 13.60
CA ILE A 190 -8.97 4.19 12.97
C ILE A 190 -9.14 3.07 14.00
N ASP A 191 -8.55 3.20 15.21
CA ASP A 191 -8.70 2.22 16.29
C ASP A 191 -10.17 2.03 16.67
N LYS A 192 -10.93 3.13 16.74
CA LYS A 192 -12.38 3.07 16.99
C LYS A 192 -13.12 2.30 15.89
N ASP A 193 -12.85 2.61 14.63
CA ASP A 193 -13.48 1.92 13.49
C ASP A 193 -13.15 0.43 13.47
N LEU A 194 -11.91 0.05 13.78
CA LEU A 194 -11.48 -1.35 13.86
C LEU A 194 -12.13 -2.07 15.05
N THR A 195 -12.13 -1.45 16.22
CA THR A 195 -12.74 -2.02 17.43
C THR A 195 -14.22 -2.31 17.22
N GLU A 196 -14.95 -1.41 16.54
CA GLU A 196 -16.36 -1.60 16.24
C GLU A 196 -16.57 -2.55 15.04
N GLY A 197 -15.74 -2.47 14.01
CA GLY A 197 -15.95 -3.16 12.73
C GLY A 197 -15.54 -4.63 12.75
N LEU A 198 -14.38 -4.98 13.33
CA LEU A 198 -13.83 -6.34 13.28
C LEU A 198 -14.78 -7.43 13.79
N PRO A 199 -15.49 -7.25 14.93
CA PRO A 199 -16.44 -8.25 15.43
C PRO A 199 -17.63 -8.50 14.50
N LEU A 200 -17.91 -7.56 13.58
CA LEU A 200 -19.06 -7.62 12.66
C LEU A 200 -18.73 -8.29 11.32
N ILE A 201 -17.45 -8.49 11.00
CA ILE A 201 -17.02 -9.14 9.74
C ILE A 201 -17.50 -10.59 9.69
N SER A 202 -18.07 -10.99 8.56
CA SER A 202 -18.55 -12.34 8.31
C SER A 202 -18.20 -12.84 6.91
N ASP A 203 -17.42 -13.91 6.82
CA ASP A 203 -16.99 -14.51 5.55
C ASP A 203 -18.15 -15.14 4.77
N SER A 204 -19.22 -15.59 5.45
CA SER A 204 -20.39 -16.20 4.82
C SER A 204 -21.23 -15.20 4.00
N TYR A 205 -20.97 -13.91 4.19
CA TYR A 205 -21.66 -12.83 3.50
C TYR A 205 -21.15 -12.62 2.06
N TYR A 206 -19.91 -13.02 1.76
CA TYR A 206 -19.27 -12.73 0.48
C TYR A 206 -19.34 -13.92 -0.49
N THR A 207 -19.65 -13.62 -1.76
CA THR A 207 -19.53 -14.59 -2.85
C THR A 207 -18.06 -14.78 -3.27
N GLN A 208 -17.28 -13.69 -3.28
CA GLN A 208 -15.84 -13.64 -3.59
C GLN A 208 -15.13 -12.96 -2.44
N LYS A 209 -14.92 -13.70 -1.35
CA LYS A 209 -14.37 -13.15 -0.11
C LYS A 209 -12.99 -12.50 -0.27
N GLU A 210 -12.21 -12.93 -1.26
CA GLU A 210 -10.88 -12.40 -1.56
C GLU A 210 -10.92 -10.96 -2.09
N ARG A 211 -12.10 -10.48 -2.52
CA ARG A 211 -12.32 -9.11 -3.00
C ARG A 211 -12.78 -8.14 -1.92
N HIS A 212 -12.99 -8.63 -0.72
CA HIS A 212 -13.57 -7.90 0.40
C HIS A 212 -12.72 -8.07 1.65
N PHE A 213 -12.89 -7.17 2.62
CA PHE A 213 -12.35 -7.39 3.95
C PHE A 213 -13.03 -8.59 4.62
N ASN A 214 -12.60 -9.78 4.23
CA ASN A 214 -12.91 -11.02 4.94
C ASN A 214 -12.18 -11.05 6.29
N LYS A 215 -12.51 -12.00 7.17
CA LYS A 215 -11.93 -12.07 8.52
C LYS A 215 -10.41 -12.03 8.51
N ALA A 216 -9.75 -12.83 7.68
CA ALA A 216 -8.29 -12.88 7.63
C ALA A 216 -7.68 -11.56 7.13
N ALA A 217 -8.27 -10.93 6.10
CA ALA A 217 -7.81 -9.65 5.59
C ALA A 217 -8.01 -8.51 6.60
N ALA A 218 -9.14 -8.49 7.30
CA ALA A 218 -9.45 -7.48 8.31
C ALA A 218 -8.52 -7.61 9.53
N GLU A 219 -8.26 -8.83 9.99
CA GLU A 219 -7.31 -9.10 11.09
C GLU A 219 -5.85 -8.81 10.68
N ALA A 220 -5.46 -9.09 9.43
CA ALA A 220 -4.13 -8.75 8.92
C ALA A 220 -3.92 -7.22 8.81
N PHE A 221 -4.95 -6.50 8.38
CA PHE A 221 -4.93 -5.04 8.41
C PHE A 221 -4.81 -4.51 9.84
N ALA A 222 -5.62 -5.02 10.77
CA ALA A 222 -5.55 -4.64 12.18
C ALA A 222 -4.15 -4.91 12.76
N ALA A 223 -3.53 -6.05 12.45
CA ALA A 223 -2.17 -6.38 12.88
C ALA A 223 -1.16 -5.32 12.42
N ARG A 224 -1.17 -4.96 11.13
CA ARG A 224 -0.29 -3.91 10.59
C ARG A 224 -0.60 -2.54 11.19
N PHE A 225 -1.86 -2.20 11.38
CA PHE A 225 -2.27 -0.95 12.02
C PHE A 225 -1.74 -0.86 13.45
N TYR A 226 -1.96 -1.88 14.28
CA TYR A 226 -1.50 -1.87 15.67
C TYR A 226 0.02 -1.91 15.80
N LEU A 227 0.73 -2.55 14.86
CA LEU A 227 2.19 -2.46 14.80
C LEU A 227 2.64 -1.01 14.57
N PHE A 228 1.99 -0.29 13.66
CA PHE A 228 2.32 1.12 13.36
C PHE A 228 1.85 2.06 14.47
N TYR A 229 0.81 1.68 15.21
CA TYR A 229 0.28 2.42 16.37
C TYR A 229 1.05 2.16 17.67
N GLU A 230 2.16 1.41 17.60
CA GLU A 230 3.01 1.01 18.73
C GLU A 230 2.26 0.19 19.80
N GLN A 231 1.14 -0.47 19.45
CA GLN A 231 0.37 -1.37 20.30
C GLN A 231 0.70 -2.83 19.98
N TRP A 232 1.93 -3.24 20.31
CA TRP A 232 2.53 -4.47 19.80
C TRP A 232 1.81 -5.76 20.26
N ASP A 233 1.29 -5.81 21.48
CA ASP A 233 0.53 -6.98 21.94
C ASP A 233 -0.77 -7.16 21.12
N LYS A 234 -1.45 -6.07 20.74
CA LYS A 234 -2.60 -6.16 19.82
C LYS A 234 -2.17 -6.58 18.42
N ALA A 235 -1.01 -6.13 17.95
CA ALA A 235 -0.48 -6.56 16.67
C ALA A 235 -0.24 -8.09 16.64
N ILE A 236 0.32 -8.65 17.71
CA ILE A 236 0.50 -10.11 17.88
C ILE A 236 -0.85 -10.83 17.88
N GLU A 237 -1.82 -10.32 18.63
CA GLU A 237 -3.16 -10.91 18.73
C GLU A 237 -3.85 -10.98 17.36
N HIS A 238 -3.91 -9.85 16.64
CA HIS A 238 -4.58 -9.77 15.35
C HIS A 238 -3.84 -10.55 14.26
N ALA A 239 -2.51 -10.53 14.23
CA ALA A 239 -1.72 -11.35 13.32
C ALA A 239 -1.96 -12.85 13.56
N THR A 240 -2.04 -13.28 14.81
CA THR A 240 -2.34 -14.68 15.17
C THR A 240 -3.73 -15.10 14.69
N LYS A 241 -4.74 -14.24 14.83
CA LYS A 241 -6.09 -14.51 14.29
C LYS A 241 -6.09 -14.58 12.75
N ALA A 242 -5.40 -13.68 12.07
CA ALA A 242 -5.30 -13.68 10.62
C ALA A 242 -4.66 -14.96 10.07
N LEU A 243 -3.64 -15.47 10.76
CA LEU A 243 -2.85 -16.65 10.36
C LEU A 243 -3.49 -17.98 10.74
N ALA A 244 -4.50 -18.01 11.61
CA ALA A 244 -5.06 -19.24 12.20
C ALA A 244 -5.53 -20.29 11.18
N SER A 245 -5.96 -19.89 9.98
CA SER A 245 -6.44 -20.79 8.92
C SER A 245 -5.69 -20.62 7.60
N LYS A 246 -4.50 -20.03 7.63
CA LYS A 246 -3.76 -19.64 6.42
C LYS A 246 -2.40 -20.33 6.37
N SER A 247 -1.96 -20.62 5.16
CA SER A 247 -0.61 -21.13 4.89
C SER A 247 0.24 -20.04 4.27
N LEU A 248 1.53 -20.07 4.59
CA LEU A 248 2.48 -19.21 3.90
C LEU A 248 2.59 -19.61 2.44
N ARG A 249 2.89 -18.66 1.59
CA ARG A 249 3.30 -18.90 0.22
C ARG A 249 4.62 -19.66 0.23
N ARG A 250 4.70 -20.72 -0.56
CA ARG A 250 5.85 -21.62 -0.54
C ARG A 250 6.56 -21.63 -1.89
N TRP A 251 7.85 -21.95 -1.87
CA TRP A 251 8.64 -22.15 -3.09
C TRP A 251 7.95 -23.10 -4.08
N GLU A 252 7.44 -24.22 -3.58
CA GLU A 252 6.79 -25.25 -4.38
C GLU A 252 5.55 -24.74 -5.13
N ASP A 253 4.87 -23.73 -4.60
CA ASP A 253 3.67 -23.13 -5.23
C ASP A 253 4.00 -22.48 -6.57
N PHE A 254 5.27 -22.12 -6.81
CA PHE A 254 5.76 -21.48 -8.03
C PHE A 254 6.48 -22.41 -8.99
N GLN A 255 6.67 -23.67 -8.60
CA GLN A 255 7.29 -24.71 -9.45
C GLN A 255 6.26 -25.38 -10.38
N VAL A 256 5.22 -24.65 -10.79
CA VAL A 256 4.21 -25.17 -11.70
C VAL A 256 4.64 -25.02 -13.16
N ALA A 257 4.33 -26.01 -13.98
CA ALA A 257 4.77 -26.06 -15.38
C ALA A 257 4.37 -24.81 -16.18
N SER A 258 3.22 -24.20 -15.88
CA SER A 258 2.74 -22.98 -16.52
C SER A 258 3.63 -21.75 -16.28
N VAL A 259 4.34 -21.71 -15.14
CA VAL A 259 5.28 -20.63 -14.81
C VAL A 259 6.68 -20.98 -15.28
N VAL A 260 7.16 -22.18 -14.93
CA VAL A 260 8.51 -22.66 -15.31
C VAL A 260 8.65 -22.79 -16.83
N GLY A 261 7.60 -23.29 -17.51
CA GLY A 261 7.59 -23.46 -18.96
C GLY A 261 7.42 -22.14 -19.72
N ALA A 262 6.57 -21.25 -19.22
CA ALA A 262 6.33 -19.95 -19.87
C ALA A 262 7.52 -19.00 -19.72
N LYS A 263 8.26 -19.08 -18.61
CA LYS A 263 9.41 -18.21 -18.27
C LYS A 263 9.09 -16.73 -18.49
N THR A 264 7.85 -16.31 -18.18
CA THR A 264 7.39 -14.94 -18.37
C THR A 264 7.04 -14.31 -17.03
N GLU A 265 7.38 -13.04 -16.88
CA GLU A 265 7.04 -12.24 -15.70
C GLU A 265 5.53 -12.19 -15.47
N ASP A 266 4.73 -12.12 -16.54
CA ASP A 266 3.27 -12.09 -16.46
C ASP A 266 2.68 -13.40 -15.93
N ALA A 267 3.23 -14.56 -16.31
CA ALA A 267 2.81 -15.86 -15.77
C ALA A 267 3.07 -15.94 -14.26
N TYR A 268 4.23 -15.46 -13.82
CA TYR A 268 4.56 -15.35 -12.40
C TYR A 268 3.61 -14.40 -11.67
N ALA A 269 3.38 -13.20 -12.20
CA ALA A 269 2.50 -12.21 -11.59
C ALA A 269 1.04 -12.69 -11.48
N LYS A 270 0.55 -13.39 -12.49
CA LYS A 270 -0.78 -14.02 -12.48
C LYS A 270 -0.89 -15.11 -11.40
N LEU A 271 0.17 -15.89 -11.22
CA LEU A 271 0.21 -16.88 -10.14
C LEU A 271 0.29 -16.20 -8.78
N TYR A 272 1.16 -15.19 -8.63
CA TYR A 272 1.30 -14.42 -7.39
C TYR A 272 -0.03 -13.85 -6.90
N THR A 273 -0.84 -13.34 -7.82
CA THR A 273 -2.14 -12.73 -7.51
C THR A 273 -3.31 -13.70 -7.59
N ASN A 274 -3.09 -15.01 -7.78
CA ASN A 274 -4.18 -15.99 -7.88
C ASN A 274 -4.93 -16.09 -6.54
N SER A 275 -6.26 -16.02 -6.61
CA SER A 275 -7.15 -16.12 -5.44
C SER A 275 -7.14 -17.50 -4.77
N SER A 276 -6.72 -18.55 -5.49
CA SER A 276 -6.58 -19.90 -4.92
C SER A 276 -5.37 -20.05 -3.99
N ILE A 277 -4.42 -19.12 -4.04
CA ILE A 277 -3.26 -19.11 -3.14
C ILE A 277 -3.70 -18.68 -1.75
N GLY A 278 -3.67 -19.61 -0.79
CA GLY A 278 -4.16 -19.39 0.57
C GLY A 278 -3.42 -18.27 1.35
N ALA A 279 -2.23 -17.88 0.89
CA ALA A 279 -1.49 -16.75 1.43
C ALA A 279 -2.07 -15.38 1.05
N ASN A 280 -2.94 -15.29 0.03
CA ASN A 280 -3.55 -14.04 -0.41
C ASN A 280 -4.82 -13.75 0.39
N PHE A 281 -4.82 -12.68 1.20
CA PHE A 281 -5.97 -12.37 2.05
C PHE A 281 -6.95 -11.41 1.39
N LEU A 282 -6.43 -10.42 0.64
CA LEU A 282 -7.23 -9.41 -0.06
C LEU A 282 -6.64 -9.16 -1.44
N GLN A 283 -7.51 -9.11 -2.47
CA GLN A 283 -7.15 -8.72 -3.83
C GLN A 283 -7.88 -7.42 -4.19
N LEU A 284 -7.14 -6.40 -4.60
CA LEU A 284 -7.72 -5.15 -5.08
C LEU A 284 -7.36 -4.92 -6.54
N ALA A 285 -8.36 -4.51 -7.32
CA ALA A 285 -8.14 -4.04 -8.68
C ALA A 285 -7.77 -2.55 -8.65
N VAL A 286 -6.59 -2.23 -9.16
CA VAL A 286 -6.09 -0.86 -9.16
C VAL A 286 -5.58 -0.45 -10.54
N SER A 287 -5.51 0.85 -10.78
CA SER A 287 -4.80 1.41 -11.92
C SER A 287 -3.41 1.86 -11.46
N SER A 288 -2.36 1.31 -12.07
CA SER A 288 -0.97 1.63 -11.70
C SER A 288 -0.01 1.38 -12.86
N GLY A 289 0.97 2.26 -13.03
CA GLY A 289 2.12 2.09 -13.91
C GLY A 289 3.16 1.08 -13.42
N ALA A 290 3.01 0.55 -12.19
CA ALA A 290 3.90 -0.45 -11.62
C ALA A 290 4.05 -1.69 -12.51
N VAL A 291 2.99 -2.07 -13.23
CA VAL A 291 3.01 -3.15 -14.23
C VAL A 291 4.16 -3.00 -15.22
N ASN A 292 4.33 -1.79 -15.77
CA ASN A 292 5.36 -1.54 -16.78
C ASN A 292 6.73 -1.23 -16.15
N LEU A 293 6.74 -0.70 -14.94
CA LEU A 293 7.98 -0.32 -14.28
C LEU A 293 8.76 -1.54 -13.80
N PHE A 294 8.08 -2.46 -13.15
CA PHE A 294 8.72 -3.62 -12.52
C PHE A 294 8.79 -4.85 -13.44
N SER A 295 8.18 -4.80 -14.62
CA SER A 295 8.25 -5.89 -15.61
C SER A 295 9.37 -5.75 -16.64
N TYR A 296 9.91 -4.55 -16.79
CA TYR A 296 10.99 -4.24 -17.74
C TYR A 296 11.97 -3.26 -17.10
N ALA A 297 12.39 -3.60 -15.88
CA ALA A 297 13.21 -2.71 -15.06
C ALA A 297 14.55 -2.38 -15.71
N GLU A 298 15.12 -3.31 -16.49
CA GLU A 298 16.37 -3.11 -17.23
C GLU A 298 16.33 -1.97 -18.25
N LEU A 299 15.14 -1.61 -18.69
CA LEU A 299 14.95 -0.50 -19.63
C LEU A 299 14.74 0.84 -18.92
N LYS A 300 14.59 0.87 -17.61
CA LYS A 300 14.25 2.08 -16.86
C LYS A 300 15.49 2.74 -16.27
N ARG A 301 15.48 4.08 -16.24
CA ARG A 301 16.54 4.83 -15.57
C ARG A 301 16.56 4.56 -14.06
N PHE A 302 15.40 4.48 -13.43
CA PHE A 302 15.24 4.21 -12.01
C PHE A 302 14.69 2.81 -11.81
N SER A 303 15.49 1.95 -11.18
CA SER A 303 15.11 0.56 -10.93
C SER A 303 15.98 -0.05 -9.83
N MET A 304 15.67 -1.26 -9.42
CA MET A 304 16.55 -2.06 -8.57
C MET A 304 17.77 -2.50 -9.42
N THR A 305 18.89 -1.81 -9.25
CA THR A 305 20.15 -2.11 -9.93
C THR A 305 20.82 -3.33 -9.32
N HIS A 306 21.90 -3.81 -9.96
CA HIS A 306 22.74 -4.87 -9.40
C HIS A 306 23.22 -4.51 -7.98
N ARG A 307 23.68 -3.27 -7.75
CA ARG A 307 24.09 -2.80 -6.42
C ARG A 307 22.97 -2.90 -5.39
N ALA A 308 21.76 -2.42 -5.75
CA ALA A 308 20.61 -2.52 -4.85
C ALA A 308 20.21 -3.98 -4.60
N ALA A 309 20.32 -4.81 -5.65
CA ALA A 309 20.07 -6.24 -5.55
C ALA A 309 21.11 -6.95 -4.67
N GLU A 310 22.38 -6.51 -4.69
CA GLU A 310 23.42 -7.02 -3.77
C GLU A 310 23.00 -6.82 -2.30
N GLU A 311 22.45 -5.68 -1.94
CA GLU A 311 21.96 -5.46 -0.58
C GLU A 311 20.76 -6.34 -0.21
N VAL A 312 19.89 -6.65 -1.17
CA VAL A 312 18.61 -7.32 -0.88
C VAL A 312 18.71 -8.83 -1.03
N PHE A 313 19.34 -9.31 -2.10
CA PHE A 313 19.30 -10.72 -2.50
C PHE A 313 20.66 -11.36 -2.71
N ILE A 314 21.59 -10.66 -3.39
CA ILE A 314 22.77 -11.28 -3.99
C ILE A 314 23.95 -11.33 -3.04
N GLY A 315 24.12 -10.28 -2.21
CA GLY A 315 25.26 -10.12 -1.32
C GLY A 315 25.28 -11.09 -0.15
N GLU A 316 26.18 -10.85 0.78
CA GLU A 316 26.29 -11.66 1.99
C GLU A 316 24.98 -11.57 2.80
N ASN A 317 24.38 -12.74 3.03
CA ASN A 317 23.18 -12.88 3.84
C ASN A 317 23.19 -14.19 4.59
N ILE A 318 22.39 -14.32 5.65
CA ILE A 318 22.40 -15.48 6.54
C ILE A 318 21.93 -16.78 5.86
N TRP A 319 21.14 -16.68 4.79
CA TRP A 319 20.59 -17.83 4.06
C TRP A 319 21.53 -18.37 3.00
N ARG A 320 22.59 -17.63 2.67
CA ARG A 320 23.46 -17.94 1.55
C ARG A 320 24.29 -19.18 1.83
N THR A 321 24.08 -20.19 1.02
CA THR A 321 24.83 -21.46 1.08
C THR A 321 25.52 -21.80 -0.24
N SER A 322 25.17 -21.08 -1.31
CA SER A 322 25.66 -21.27 -2.68
C SER A 322 26.30 -20.00 -3.22
N THR A 323 27.25 -20.18 -4.12
CA THR A 323 27.82 -19.08 -4.92
C THR A 323 26.87 -18.62 -6.03
N THR A 324 25.75 -19.33 -6.24
CA THR A 324 24.76 -19.03 -7.25
C THR A 324 23.50 -18.48 -6.56
N PRO A 325 23.27 -17.16 -6.53
CA PRO A 325 22.16 -16.54 -5.80
C PRO A 325 20.79 -17.12 -6.14
N GLN A 326 20.57 -17.47 -7.43
CA GLN A 326 19.30 -18.02 -7.91
C GLN A 326 18.93 -19.37 -7.31
N ALA A 327 19.86 -20.06 -6.67
CA ALA A 327 19.60 -21.37 -6.06
C ALA A 327 18.95 -21.27 -4.68
N ASP A 328 19.11 -20.13 -4.00
CA ASP A 328 18.73 -19.99 -2.59
C ASP A 328 17.34 -19.37 -2.38
N TYR A 329 16.81 -18.64 -3.38
CA TYR A 329 15.52 -17.96 -3.28
C TYR A 329 14.53 -18.41 -4.35
N TRP A 330 13.28 -18.61 -3.99
CA TRP A 330 12.22 -18.87 -4.96
C TRP A 330 11.76 -17.59 -5.69
N GLN A 331 11.92 -16.46 -5.05
CA GLN A 331 11.49 -15.17 -5.59
C GLN A 331 12.59 -14.45 -6.34
N ILE A 332 13.72 -15.09 -6.66
CA ILE A 332 14.64 -14.39 -7.52
C ILE A 332 13.97 -14.24 -8.87
N PRO A 333 13.58 -13.02 -9.17
CA PRO A 333 12.99 -12.69 -10.42
C PRO A 333 14.04 -12.89 -11.50
N PHE A 334 13.58 -12.93 -12.73
CA PHE A 334 14.46 -13.06 -13.88
C PHE A 334 15.56 -12.02 -13.81
N VAL A 335 16.79 -12.48 -13.67
CA VAL A 335 17.97 -11.67 -13.89
C VAL A 335 18.12 -11.53 -15.40
N SER A 336 17.83 -10.34 -15.93
CA SER A 336 18.06 -10.07 -17.34
C SER A 336 19.49 -9.61 -17.55
N SER A 337 20.26 -10.35 -18.34
CA SER A 337 21.62 -9.98 -18.74
C SER A 337 21.66 -9.19 -20.06
N SER A 338 20.52 -8.84 -20.64
CA SER A 338 20.46 -8.11 -21.90
C SER A 338 20.72 -6.62 -21.72
N TYR A 339 21.39 -6.01 -22.69
CA TYR A 339 21.70 -4.58 -22.81
C TYR A 339 22.80 -4.00 -21.92
N ASN A 340 23.92 -4.66 -21.70
CA ASN A 340 25.04 -4.11 -20.90
C ASN A 340 24.68 -3.67 -19.45
N TYR A 341 23.44 -3.88 -19.01
CA TYR A 341 22.97 -3.69 -17.66
C TYR A 341 22.98 -5.06 -16.99
N ARG A 342 24.05 -5.34 -16.26
CA ARG A 342 24.19 -6.62 -15.59
C ARG A 342 23.17 -6.71 -14.46
N ASP A 343 22.41 -7.79 -14.46
CA ASP A 343 21.72 -8.33 -13.31
C ASP A 343 20.67 -7.38 -12.69
N VAL A 344 19.69 -6.97 -13.47
CA VAL A 344 18.50 -6.26 -13.00
C VAL A 344 17.47 -7.24 -12.50
N ILE A 345 16.93 -7.00 -11.32
CA ILE A 345 15.87 -7.82 -10.75
C ILE A 345 14.51 -7.34 -11.23
N ASN A 346 13.88 -8.18 -12.05
CA ASN A 346 12.53 -8.00 -12.57
C ASN A 346 11.56 -8.89 -11.81
N GLN A 347 11.14 -8.48 -10.62
CA GLN A 347 10.08 -9.20 -9.91
C GLN A 347 8.74 -8.54 -10.17
N SER A 348 8.02 -9.01 -11.19
CA SER A 348 6.66 -8.55 -11.41
C SER A 348 5.69 -9.27 -10.49
N LYS A 349 5.05 -8.52 -9.61
CA LYS A 349 3.90 -8.94 -8.80
C LYS A 349 2.59 -8.41 -9.36
N TYR A 350 2.64 -7.74 -10.52
CA TYR A 350 1.54 -7.01 -11.14
C TYR A 350 1.20 -7.62 -12.48
N PRO A 351 0.13 -8.44 -12.57
CA PRO A 351 -0.28 -9.04 -13.83
C PRO A 351 -0.74 -7.98 -14.83
N TYR A 352 -0.32 -8.14 -16.07
CA TYR A 352 -0.74 -7.28 -17.17
C TYR A 352 -2.05 -7.77 -17.79
N TYR A 353 -3.05 -6.91 -17.82
CA TYR A 353 -4.31 -7.18 -18.49
C TYR A 353 -4.44 -6.29 -19.73
N ALA A 354 -4.12 -6.83 -20.90
CA ALA A 354 -4.10 -6.11 -22.19
C ALA A 354 -5.44 -5.42 -22.53
N SER A 355 -6.55 -5.96 -22.07
CA SER A 355 -7.89 -5.41 -22.30
C SER A 355 -8.22 -4.15 -21.49
N LYS A 356 -7.40 -3.83 -20.47
CA LYS A 356 -7.63 -2.70 -19.56
C LYS A 356 -6.28 -2.04 -19.26
N LYS A 357 -5.84 -1.14 -20.15
CA LYS A 357 -4.57 -0.41 -20.00
C LYS A 357 -4.40 0.16 -18.60
N GLY A 358 -3.30 -0.19 -17.94
CA GLY A 358 -2.94 0.30 -16.61
C GLY A 358 -3.68 -0.34 -15.44
N ASN A 359 -4.64 -1.25 -15.64
CA ASN A 359 -5.28 -1.96 -14.55
C ASN A 359 -4.51 -3.23 -14.21
N THR A 360 -4.35 -3.47 -12.92
CA THR A 360 -3.69 -4.65 -12.36
C THR A 360 -4.37 -5.11 -11.08
N LEU A 361 -3.91 -6.23 -10.54
CA LEU A 361 -4.28 -6.70 -9.20
C LEU A 361 -3.12 -6.47 -8.24
N ILE A 362 -3.45 -6.06 -7.02
CA ILE A 362 -2.51 -6.02 -5.90
C ILE A 362 -3.03 -6.89 -4.76
N ILE A 363 -2.11 -7.35 -3.92
CA ILE A 363 -2.40 -8.12 -2.71
C ILE A 363 -1.95 -7.30 -1.49
N PRO A 364 -2.79 -6.44 -0.92
CA PRO A 364 -2.40 -5.56 0.18
C PRO A 364 -2.00 -6.29 1.46
N PHE A 365 -2.52 -7.51 1.65
CA PHE A 365 -2.27 -8.33 2.84
C PHE A 365 -2.01 -9.76 2.45
N THR A 366 -0.89 -10.30 2.88
CA THR A 366 -0.46 -11.68 2.67
C THR A 366 -0.13 -12.37 4.00
N ALA A 367 -0.12 -13.71 3.99
CA ALA A 367 0.24 -14.48 5.18
C ALA A 367 1.69 -14.25 5.59
N GLU A 368 2.62 -14.19 4.62
CA GLU A 368 4.02 -13.95 4.87
C GLU A 368 4.31 -12.56 5.46
N GLU A 369 3.66 -11.51 4.97
CA GLU A 369 3.82 -10.17 5.54
C GLU A 369 3.21 -10.10 6.93
N THR A 370 2.03 -10.69 7.13
CA THR A 370 1.36 -10.74 8.44
C THR A 370 2.17 -11.52 9.47
N LEU A 371 2.87 -12.59 9.05
CA LEU A 371 3.78 -13.33 9.91
C LEU A 371 4.96 -12.44 10.34
N LEU A 372 5.53 -11.67 9.42
CA LEU A 372 6.63 -10.75 9.71
C LEU A 372 6.18 -9.55 10.56
N VAL A 373 4.91 -9.12 10.46
CA VAL A 373 4.31 -8.15 11.40
C VAL A 373 4.28 -8.72 12.83
N ARG A 374 3.90 -9.99 12.99
CA ARG A 374 3.88 -10.65 14.30
C ARG A 374 5.30 -10.79 14.86
N ALA A 375 6.22 -11.28 14.07
CA ALA A 375 7.62 -11.43 14.47
C ALA A 375 8.25 -10.10 14.90
N GLU A 376 7.94 -8.98 14.22
CA GLU A 376 8.39 -7.65 14.64
C GLU A 376 7.84 -7.26 16.01
N ALA A 377 6.54 -7.39 16.21
CA ALA A 377 5.91 -7.07 17.47
C ALA A 377 6.44 -7.96 18.62
N GLU A 378 6.75 -9.23 18.33
CA GLU A 378 7.39 -10.15 19.27
C GLU A 378 8.82 -9.72 19.61
N ILE A 379 9.62 -9.28 18.65
CA ILE A 379 10.95 -8.72 18.91
C ILE A 379 10.84 -7.45 19.77
N LEU A 380 9.90 -6.55 19.44
CA LEU A 380 9.72 -5.30 20.17
C LEU A 380 9.22 -5.52 21.60
N THR A 381 8.51 -6.63 21.85
CA THR A 381 8.09 -7.06 23.20
C THR A 381 9.05 -8.07 23.86
N LYS A 382 10.24 -8.31 23.27
CA LYS A 382 11.29 -9.23 23.76
C LYS A 382 10.87 -10.69 23.85
N LYS A 383 9.87 -11.09 23.06
CA LYS A 383 9.43 -12.48 22.90
C LYS A 383 10.26 -13.17 21.82
N TYR A 384 11.59 -13.16 21.97
CA TYR A 384 12.56 -13.52 20.90
C TYR A 384 12.41 -14.96 20.40
N ASP A 385 12.10 -15.91 21.28
CA ASP A 385 11.89 -17.30 20.87
C ASP A 385 10.67 -17.46 19.97
N ALA A 386 9.57 -16.73 20.25
CA ALA A 386 8.39 -16.72 19.40
C ALA A 386 8.70 -16.07 18.04
N ALA A 387 9.37 -14.93 18.05
CA ALA A 387 9.81 -14.26 16.82
C ALA A 387 10.68 -15.15 15.94
N LEU A 388 11.58 -15.93 16.54
CA LEU A 388 12.43 -16.88 15.80
C LEU A 388 11.63 -18.03 15.19
N VAL A 389 10.59 -18.52 15.86
CA VAL A 389 9.68 -19.50 15.25
C VAL A 389 9.07 -18.95 13.97
N ASP A 390 8.60 -17.71 13.98
CA ASP A 390 8.00 -17.07 12.82
C ASP A 390 9.02 -16.79 11.70
N LEU A 391 10.19 -16.26 12.04
CA LEU A 391 11.27 -16.00 11.09
C LEU A 391 11.78 -17.28 10.42
N ASN A 392 11.90 -18.36 11.17
CA ASN A 392 12.29 -19.67 10.64
C ASN A 392 11.16 -20.29 9.79
N ALA A 393 9.90 -20.09 10.15
CA ALA A 393 8.77 -20.52 9.33
C ALA A 393 8.75 -19.78 7.98
N TRP A 394 8.98 -18.47 7.99
CA TRP A 394 9.13 -17.68 6.78
C TRP A 394 10.31 -18.19 5.93
N THR A 395 11.48 -18.34 6.53
CA THR A 395 12.70 -18.84 5.86
C THR A 395 12.43 -20.19 5.19
N SER A 396 11.82 -21.14 5.92
CA SER A 396 11.52 -22.48 5.41
C SER A 396 10.53 -22.45 4.22
N ALA A 397 9.57 -21.52 4.24
CA ALA A 397 8.63 -21.38 3.14
C ALA A 397 9.26 -20.68 1.92
N TYR A 398 10.15 -19.74 2.15
CA TYR A 398 10.69 -18.83 1.16
C TYR A 398 11.88 -19.38 0.37
N LEU A 399 12.71 -20.21 0.99
CA LEU A 399 13.90 -20.77 0.37
C LEU A 399 13.58 -22.06 -0.41
N ASN A 400 14.21 -22.22 -1.57
CA ASN A 400 14.09 -23.40 -2.42
C ASN A 400 14.96 -24.58 -1.94
N THR A 401 16.10 -24.25 -1.34
CA THR A 401 17.10 -25.22 -0.85
C THR A 401 17.55 -24.86 0.56
N ASN A 402 18.19 -25.81 1.24
CA ASN A 402 18.82 -25.60 2.55
C ASN A 402 17.92 -24.88 3.56
N LYS A 403 16.73 -25.44 3.78
CA LYS A 403 15.75 -24.97 4.77
C LYS A 403 16.31 -25.08 6.19
N LYS A 404 17.35 -24.29 6.48
CA LYS A 404 17.99 -24.24 7.78
C LYS A 404 17.13 -23.49 8.77
N THR A 405 17.03 -24.03 9.96
CA THR A 405 16.50 -23.34 11.13
C THR A 405 17.64 -22.63 11.84
N PHE A 406 17.52 -21.35 12.08
CA PHE A 406 18.52 -20.54 12.77
C PHE A 406 18.16 -20.42 14.24
N THR A 407 19.19 -20.50 15.09
CA THR A 407 19.10 -20.14 16.49
C THR A 407 19.22 -18.61 16.65
N LYS A 408 18.82 -18.10 17.81
CA LYS A 408 18.96 -16.68 18.14
C LYS A 408 20.42 -16.24 18.04
N ASP A 409 21.33 -17.02 18.62
CA ASP A 409 22.76 -16.71 18.64
C ASP A 409 23.35 -16.68 17.23
N GLU A 410 22.97 -17.62 16.35
CA GLU A 410 23.42 -17.61 14.95
C GLU A 410 22.97 -16.32 14.22
N VAL A 411 21.73 -15.86 14.44
CA VAL A 411 21.22 -14.61 13.86
C VAL A 411 22.00 -13.42 14.42
N VAL A 412 22.11 -13.33 15.73
CA VAL A 412 22.82 -12.23 16.40
C VAL A 412 24.27 -12.16 15.97
N ASP A 413 24.98 -13.29 15.98
CA ASP A 413 26.40 -13.36 15.59
C ASP A 413 26.62 -13.01 14.12
N PHE A 414 25.68 -13.38 13.24
CA PHE A 414 25.76 -13.01 11.83
C PHE A 414 25.67 -11.50 11.65
N TYR A 415 24.60 -10.86 12.19
CA TYR A 415 24.39 -9.42 12.00
C TYR A 415 25.38 -8.55 12.76
N LYS A 416 26.00 -9.03 13.84
CA LYS A 416 27.14 -8.37 14.51
C LYS A 416 28.36 -8.25 13.59
N LYS A 417 28.63 -9.24 12.76
CA LYS A 417 29.77 -9.24 11.82
C LYS A 417 29.57 -8.32 10.63
N ILE A 418 28.31 -8.07 10.24
CA ILE A 418 28.00 -7.17 9.12
C ILE A 418 28.23 -5.72 9.56
N ALA A 419 29.08 -5.00 8.83
CA ALA A 419 29.28 -3.59 9.05
C ALA A 419 28.02 -2.79 8.67
N TYR A 420 27.78 -1.66 9.34
CA TYR A 420 26.74 -0.75 8.90
C TYR A 420 27.04 -0.20 7.50
N SER A 421 26.00 -0.05 6.71
CA SER A 421 26.08 0.44 5.34
C SER A 421 26.59 1.88 5.29
N THR A 422 27.51 2.13 4.39
CA THR A 422 28.03 3.49 4.12
C THR A 422 27.93 3.81 2.62
N ALA A 423 28.19 5.07 2.25
CA ALA A 423 28.23 5.50 0.85
C ALA A 423 29.28 4.75 0.01
N THR A 424 30.40 4.34 0.64
CA THR A 424 31.52 3.66 -0.04
C THR A 424 31.51 2.14 0.13
N ALA A 425 30.78 1.62 1.11
CA ALA A 425 30.63 0.21 1.41
C ALA A 425 29.19 -0.10 1.78
N PRO A 426 28.27 -0.13 0.80
CA PRO A 426 26.86 -0.43 1.06
C PRO A 426 26.69 -1.88 1.50
N THR A 427 25.90 -2.08 2.55
CA THR A 427 25.56 -3.41 3.10
C THR A 427 24.05 -3.47 3.41
N LEU A 428 23.56 -4.67 3.72
CA LEU A 428 22.18 -4.89 4.12
C LEU A 428 21.83 -4.26 5.50
N LYS A 429 22.85 -4.01 6.36
CA LYS A 429 22.66 -3.48 7.71
C LYS A 429 22.69 -1.96 7.72
N LYS A 430 21.57 -1.33 8.05
CA LYS A 430 21.42 0.15 8.10
C LYS A 430 21.37 0.64 9.54
N GLU A 431 21.86 1.85 9.79
CA GLU A 431 21.63 2.54 11.06
C GLU A 431 20.12 2.69 11.30
N LEU A 432 19.67 2.39 12.52
CA LEU A 432 18.27 2.50 12.93
C LEU A 432 18.09 3.62 13.94
N HIS A 433 17.19 4.56 13.65
CA HIS A 433 16.85 5.71 14.51
C HIS A 433 15.32 5.77 14.73
N PRO A 434 14.67 4.69 15.25
CA PRO A 434 13.23 4.68 15.46
C PRO A 434 12.82 5.70 16.50
N SER A 435 11.61 6.23 16.38
CA SER A 435 11.02 7.12 17.37
C SER A 435 10.56 6.39 18.64
N PHE A 436 10.30 5.09 18.54
CA PHE A 436 10.00 4.23 19.69
C PHE A 436 11.27 3.66 20.31
N LYS A 437 11.17 3.26 21.57
CA LYS A 437 12.31 2.81 22.34
C LYS A 437 12.73 1.39 21.97
N LEU A 438 14.00 1.18 21.66
CA LEU A 438 14.66 -0.12 21.61
C LEU A 438 15.42 -0.32 22.93
N ASP A 439 14.84 -1.06 23.86
CA ASP A 439 15.38 -1.26 25.21
C ASP A 439 15.89 -2.70 25.46
N GLY A 440 15.93 -3.52 24.41
CA GLY A 440 16.49 -4.88 24.42
C GLY A 440 17.98 -4.93 24.03
N GLY A 441 18.61 -3.77 23.81
CA GLY A 441 20.04 -3.67 23.48
C GLY A 441 20.40 -4.29 22.12
N GLU A 442 21.67 -4.67 21.98
CA GLU A 442 22.23 -5.17 20.74
C GLU A 442 21.51 -6.43 20.20
N GLU A 443 21.09 -7.33 21.09
CA GLU A 443 20.37 -8.54 20.69
C GLU A 443 19.08 -8.22 19.96
N GLN A 444 18.28 -7.30 20.49
CA GLN A 444 17.03 -6.83 19.86
C GLN A 444 17.31 -6.19 18.50
N GLU A 445 18.32 -5.37 18.41
CA GLU A 445 18.69 -4.68 17.18
C GLU A 445 19.12 -5.67 16.09
N MET A 446 19.94 -6.67 16.40
CA MET A 446 20.37 -7.67 15.42
C MET A 446 19.19 -8.52 14.92
N LEU A 447 18.26 -8.88 15.80
CA LEU A 447 17.03 -9.57 15.41
C LEU A 447 16.13 -8.68 14.51
N LEU A 448 16.06 -7.37 14.77
CA LEU A 448 15.35 -6.43 13.90
C LEU A 448 16.01 -6.33 12.52
N HIS A 449 17.34 -6.32 12.43
CA HIS A 449 18.02 -6.37 11.12
C HIS A 449 17.65 -7.62 10.34
N HIS A 450 17.59 -8.77 10.99
CA HIS A 450 17.15 -10.01 10.35
C HIS A 450 15.69 -9.92 9.86
N LEU A 451 14.79 -9.46 10.72
CA LEU A 451 13.39 -9.21 10.36
C LEU A 451 13.25 -8.26 9.17
N LEU A 452 13.93 -7.11 9.23
CA LEU A 452 13.86 -6.10 8.17
C LEU A 452 14.39 -6.62 6.84
N GLN A 453 15.40 -7.51 6.88
CA GLN A 453 15.89 -8.19 5.67
C GLN A 453 14.84 -9.18 5.14
N CYS A 454 14.22 -10.00 5.99
CA CYS A 454 13.14 -10.90 5.59
C CYS A 454 11.99 -10.11 4.93
N ARG A 455 11.57 -9.00 5.55
CA ARG A 455 10.49 -8.16 5.02
C ARG A 455 10.88 -7.49 3.72
N ARG A 456 12.09 -6.93 3.61
CA ARG A 456 12.58 -6.28 2.38
C ARG A 456 12.56 -7.25 1.20
N VAL A 457 13.00 -8.51 1.42
CA VAL A 457 12.93 -9.59 0.43
C VAL A 457 11.47 -9.94 0.09
N ALA A 458 10.62 -10.14 1.11
CA ALA A 458 9.23 -10.54 0.91
C ALA A 458 8.40 -9.50 0.15
N THR A 459 8.64 -8.22 0.40
CA THR A 459 7.78 -7.11 -0.04
C THR A 459 8.41 -6.21 -1.10
N VAL A 460 9.49 -6.65 -1.74
CA VAL A 460 10.11 -5.90 -2.84
C VAL A 460 9.07 -5.56 -3.92
N HIS A 461 9.12 -4.35 -4.43
CA HIS A 461 8.19 -3.77 -5.41
C HIS A 461 6.74 -3.55 -4.89
N GLU A 462 6.47 -3.75 -3.60
CA GLU A 462 5.15 -3.48 -2.99
C GLU A 462 5.09 -2.11 -2.28
N GLY A 463 6.21 -1.39 -2.22
CA GLY A 463 6.32 -0.08 -1.58
C GLY A 463 6.35 -0.10 -0.05
N LEU A 464 6.33 -1.29 0.58
CA LEU A 464 6.31 -1.40 2.05
C LEU A 464 7.65 -1.04 2.67
N ARG A 465 8.76 -1.16 1.94
CA ARG A 465 10.09 -0.72 2.40
C ARG A 465 10.12 0.76 2.79
N TRP A 466 9.33 1.61 2.12
CA TRP A 466 9.24 3.04 2.45
C TRP A 466 8.73 3.28 3.87
N PHE A 467 7.77 2.49 4.33
CA PHE A 467 7.25 2.58 5.69
C PHE A 467 8.26 2.07 6.73
N ASP A 468 9.06 1.05 6.42
CA ASP A 468 10.16 0.61 7.30
C ASP A 468 11.21 1.73 7.42
N ILE A 469 11.61 2.36 6.31
CA ILE A 469 12.53 3.51 6.29
C ILE A 469 12.04 4.60 7.23
N ARG A 470 10.77 4.96 7.16
CA ARG A 470 10.18 6.02 7.97
C ARG A 470 10.07 5.65 9.44
N ARG A 471 9.62 4.43 9.75
CA ARG A 471 9.43 3.97 11.13
C ARG A 471 10.74 3.75 11.87
N TYR A 472 11.74 3.24 11.18
CA TYR A 472 13.05 2.98 11.74
C TYR A 472 14.06 4.11 11.53
N GLY A 473 13.65 5.23 10.92
CA GLY A 473 14.52 6.39 10.70
C GLY A 473 15.76 6.03 9.87
N ILE A 474 15.60 5.21 8.84
CA ILE A 474 16.71 4.77 7.98
C ILE A 474 17.04 5.88 6.98
N GLU A 475 18.32 6.26 6.92
CA GLU A 475 18.85 7.16 5.89
C GLU A 475 18.81 6.48 4.52
N VAL A 476 18.40 7.20 3.47
CA VAL A 476 18.40 6.70 2.11
C VAL A 476 19.44 7.41 1.26
N LEU A 477 20.37 6.64 0.73
CA LEU A 477 21.39 7.10 -0.21
C LEU A 477 20.91 6.81 -1.65
N ARG A 478 20.79 7.87 -2.47
CA ARG A 478 20.49 7.69 -3.90
C ARG A 478 21.80 7.56 -4.66
N PHE A 479 22.07 6.34 -5.12
CA PHE A 479 23.24 6.04 -5.94
C PHE A 479 22.95 6.30 -7.42
N VAL A 480 23.95 6.85 -8.10
CA VAL A 480 23.97 7.05 -9.55
C VAL A 480 25.10 6.22 -10.14
N HIS A 481 24.79 5.40 -11.11
CA HIS A 481 25.75 4.56 -11.81
C HIS A 481 26.47 5.34 -12.92
N ASP A 482 27.77 5.09 -13.08
CA ASP A 482 28.55 5.64 -14.20
C ASP A 482 28.03 5.07 -15.52
N THR A 483 27.87 5.94 -16.51
CA THR A 483 27.29 5.57 -17.81
C THR A 483 28.20 4.69 -18.67
N LYS A 484 29.52 4.73 -18.41
CA LYS A 484 30.54 3.96 -19.11
C LYS A 484 30.94 2.69 -18.37
N ASP A 485 30.86 2.71 -17.04
CA ASP A 485 31.21 1.59 -16.17
C ASP A 485 30.14 1.44 -15.08
N ARG A 486 29.12 0.64 -15.35
CA ARG A 486 27.97 0.42 -14.46
C ARG A 486 28.33 -0.21 -13.12
N ALA A 487 29.52 -0.77 -12.98
CA ALA A 487 30.01 -1.26 -11.70
C ALA A 487 30.45 -0.11 -10.77
N LYS A 488 30.68 1.09 -11.32
CA LYS A 488 31.01 2.29 -10.57
C LYS A 488 29.75 3.10 -10.28
N TYR A 489 29.62 3.57 -9.07
CA TYR A 489 28.52 4.41 -8.63
C TYR A 489 28.99 5.42 -7.59
N THR A 490 28.24 6.51 -7.46
CA THR A 490 28.45 7.57 -6.46
C THR A 490 27.13 7.92 -5.82
N VAL A 491 27.16 8.48 -4.62
CA VAL A 491 25.94 9.03 -3.99
C VAL A 491 25.70 10.43 -4.56
N GLU A 492 24.55 10.62 -5.20
CA GLU A 492 24.12 11.90 -5.76
C GLU A 492 23.33 12.72 -4.73
N LYS A 493 22.47 12.03 -3.94
CA LYS A 493 21.64 12.68 -2.93
C LYS A 493 21.42 11.75 -1.75
N THR A 494 21.32 12.34 -0.58
CA THR A 494 20.97 11.65 0.67
C THR A 494 19.65 12.19 1.19
N LEU A 495 18.76 11.29 1.64
CA LEU A 495 17.60 11.62 2.44
C LEU A 495 17.90 11.24 3.89
N PRO A 496 18.18 12.21 4.77
CA PRO A 496 18.50 11.94 6.17
C PRO A 496 17.32 11.32 6.93
N SER A 497 17.64 10.65 8.02
CA SER A 497 16.61 10.20 8.98
C SER A 497 15.77 11.39 9.44
N GLY A 498 14.45 11.24 9.40
CA GLY A 498 13.50 12.26 9.87
C GLY A 498 13.33 13.48 8.96
N ASP A 499 13.94 13.48 7.76
CA ASP A 499 13.73 14.54 6.77
C ASP A 499 12.23 14.69 6.44
N GLU A 500 11.79 15.94 6.24
CA GLU A 500 10.38 16.26 5.96
C GLU A 500 9.88 15.68 4.62
N HIS A 501 10.77 15.40 3.66
CA HIS A 501 10.45 14.75 2.39
C HIS A 501 10.21 13.24 2.52
N THR A 502 10.40 12.66 3.70
CA THR A 502 9.90 11.31 4.00
C THR A 502 8.37 11.24 3.99
N THR A 503 7.70 12.39 4.05
CA THR A 503 6.24 12.54 3.95
C THR A 503 5.88 13.20 2.62
N PHE A 504 5.05 12.56 1.81
CA PHE A 504 4.60 13.14 0.53
C PHE A 504 3.79 14.43 0.75
N GLN A 505 3.96 15.41 -0.15
CA GLN A 505 3.21 16.65 -0.08
C GLN A 505 1.71 16.41 -0.40
N ILE A 506 0.84 17.14 0.28
CA ILE A 506 -0.59 17.23 -0.05
C ILE A 506 -0.74 17.66 -1.52
N PRO A 507 -1.65 17.06 -2.30
CA PRO A 507 -1.84 17.44 -3.69
C PRO A 507 -2.16 18.94 -3.86
N GLN A 508 -1.57 19.57 -4.87
CA GLN A 508 -1.66 21.02 -5.06
C GLN A 508 -3.11 21.51 -5.22
N ASN A 509 -3.96 20.73 -5.89
CA ASN A 509 -5.38 21.08 -6.03
C ASN A 509 -6.09 21.09 -4.66
N VAL A 510 -5.67 20.27 -3.71
CA VAL A 510 -6.24 20.22 -2.35
C VAL A 510 -5.71 21.39 -1.52
N ILE A 511 -4.41 21.73 -1.65
CA ILE A 511 -3.83 22.93 -1.03
C ILE A 511 -4.56 24.18 -1.52
N ASN A 512 -4.85 24.27 -2.80
CA ASN A 512 -5.57 25.41 -3.41
C ASN A 512 -7.02 25.56 -2.87
N THR A 513 -7.60 24.51 -2.28
CA THR A 513 -8.89 24.59 -1.58
C THR A 513 -8.76 24.99 -0.10
N GLY A 514 -7.55 25.30 0.36
CA GLY A 514 -7.30 25.80 1.73
C GLY A 514 -6.78 24.78 2.72
N LEU A 515 -6.51 23.51 2.31
CA LEU A 515 -5.91 22.55 3.22
C LEU A 515 -4.43 22.87 3.45
N THR A 516 -4.02 22.91 4.71
CA THR A 516 -2.62 23.20 5.12
C THR A 516 -1.65 22.20 4.51
N PRO A 517 -0.63 22.63 3.74
CA PRO A 517 0.39 21.74 3.19
C PRO A 517 1.29 21.16 4.30
N ASN A 518 2.06 20.13 3.95
CA ASN A 518 3.16 19.70 4.81
C ASN A 518 4.27 20.77 4.83
N PRO A 519 4.91 21.01 5.98
CA PRO A 519 6.04 21.91 6.06
C PRO A 519 7.15 21.51 5.07
N ARG A 520 7.79 22.52 4.51
CA ARG A 520 9.01 22.39 3.71
C ARG A 520 9.91 23.56 4.09
N THR A 521 11.00 23.27 4.74
CA THR A 521 11.95 24.30 5.21
C THR A 521 13.07 24.57 4.20
N HIS A 522 13.21 23.68 3.18
CA HIS A 522 14.27 23.80 2.17
C HIS A 522 13.81 23.32 0.78
#